data_7cc12512f680cabd834f1327cf03202c
#
_entry.id   7cc12512f680cabd834f1327cf03202c
#
_cell.length_a   1.000
_cell.length_b   1.000
_cell.length_c   1.000
_cell.angle_alpha   90.00
_cell.angle_beta   90.00
_cell.angle_gamma   90.00
#
_symmetry.space_group_name_H-M   'P 1'
#
loop_
_entity.id
_entity.type
_entity.pdbx_description
1 polymer ?
#
loop_
_entity_poly.entity_id
_entity_poly.type
_entity_poly.pdbx_seq_one_letter_code
_entity_poly.pdbx_strand_id
1 'polypeptide(L)'
;MSDSSEALAKGKLERLAAARALGNDKFKAGDREGAAEAYSEGLANGGSDVPGASLLFCNRAACKSASGKHEDALADANEALARCETYQKASLRKATALAALGKYAEADVVFTRLWEDLPGDVSLVASLNGCRAALKKPQVQAGCREVTEMAEYQRLTKTMKLVFVDFTATWCGPCKMIGPVFTSLATKYPAAHFIKVDVDAAQDIAGYERVSSMPTFAVYCEGRKAETFSGADGNRLSQLVAKYYSSLGL
;
A
#
# COMPACT_ATOMS: atom_id res chain seq x y z
N MET A 1 31.80 -9.66 30.94
CA MET A 1 31.53 -8.39 30.25
C MET A 1 30.21 -8.41 29.42
N SER A 2 29.55 -9.57 29.23
CA SER A 2 28.28 -9.72 28.51
C SER A 2 27.04 -9.30 29.32
N ASP A 3 26.99 -9.63 30.60
CA ASP A 3 25.79 -9.48 31.43
C ASP A 3 25.35 -8.01 31.66
N SER A 4 26.32 -7.11 31.80
CA SER A 4 26.07 -5.68 32.01
C SER A 4 25.53 -4.97 30.74
N SER A 5 25.92 -5.43 29.56
CA SER A 5 25.48 -4.85 28.28
C SER A 5 24.06 -5.33 27.92
N GLU A 6 23.72 -6.57 28.25
CA GLU A 6 22.37 -7.12 28.06
C GLU A 6 21.35 -6.45 29.01
N ALA A 7 21.74 -6.26 30.28
CA ALA A 7 20.90 -5.54 31.24
C ALA A 7 20.64 -4.09 30.81
N LEU A 8 21.64 -3.41 30.26
CA LEU A 8 21.50 -2.05 29.75
C LEU A 8 20.57 -1.99 28.52
N ALA A 9 20.71 -2.94 27.57
CA ALA A 9 19.85 -3.04 26.39
C ALA A 9 18.39 -3.34 26.77
N LYS A 10 18.19 -4.25 27.74
CA LYS A 10 16.85 -4.57 28.26
C LYS A 10 16.21 -3.34 28.92
N GLY A 11 16.94 -2.59 29.73
CA GLY A 11 16.42 -1.37 30.34
C GLY A 11 16.07 -0.27 29.36
N LYS A 12 16.77 -0.18 28.22
CA LYS A 12 16.42 0.73 27.11
C LYS A 12 15.11 0.32 26.46
N LEU A 13 14.91 -0.97 26.15
CA LEU A 13 13.69 -1.49 25.54
C LEU A 13 12.47 -1.29 26.44
N GLU A 14 12.60 -1.51 27.74
CA GLU A 14 11.54 -1.28 28.72
C GLU A 14 11.10 0.19 28.76
N ARG A 15 12.05 1.14 28.71
CA ARG A 15 11.75 2.57 28.66
C ARG A 15 11.03 2.97 27.36
N LEU A 16 11.45 2.43 26.20
CA LEU A 16 10.74 2.65 24.94
C LEU A 16 9.31 2.10 24.99
N ALA A 17 9.12 0.91 25.54
CA ALA A 17 7.80 0.30 25.68
C ALA A 17 6.88 1.11 26.60
N ALA A 18 7.39 1.56 27.76
CA ALA A 18 6.64 2.41 28.69
C ALA A 18 6.26 3.76 28.07
N ALA A 19 7.19 4.42 27.40
CA ALA A 19 6.93 5.68 26.71
C ALA A 19 5.90 5.53 25.59
N ARG A 20 5.96 4.40 24.85
CA ARG A 20 4.97 4.07 23.81
C ARG A 20 3.58 3.89 24.43
N ALA A 21 3.46 3.17 25.55
CA ALA A 21 2.19 2.97 26.22
C ALA A 21 1.59 4.31 26.68
N LEU A 22 2.37 5.11 27.41
CA LEU A 22 1.99 6.43 27.89
C LEU A 22 1.56 7.36 26.74
N GLY A 23 2.36 7.43 25.69
CA GLY A 23 2.04 8.24 24.51
C GLY A 23 0.77 7.80 23.79
N ASN A 24 0.54 6.48 23.67
CA ASN A 24 -0.69 5.95 23.09
C ASN A 24 -1.93 6.30 23.93
N ASP A 25 -1.84 6.25 25.24
CA ASP A 25 -2.95 6.58 26.15
C ASP A 25 -3.28 8.08 26.06
N LYS A 26 -2.26 8.94 26.09
CA LYS A 26 -2.45 10.38 25.86
C LYS A 26 -3.07 10.68 24.49
N PHE A 27 -2.61 10.00 23.43
CA PHE A 27 -3.16 10.15 22.08
C PHE A 27 -4.64 9.76 22.00
N LYS A 28 -5.03 8.66 22.65
CA LYS A 28 -6.44 8.22 22.74
C LYS A 28 -7.30 9.23 23.54
N ALA A 29 -6.71 9.88 24.54
CA ALA A 29 -7.35 10.95 25.31
C ALA A 29 -7.46 12.28 24.55
N GLY A 30 -6.90 12.38 23.32
CA GLY A 30 -6.89 13.59 22.52
C GLY A 30 -5.71 14.53 22.80
N ASP A 31 -4.88 14.23 23.79
CA ASP A 31 -3.67 14.99 24.15
C ASP A 31 -2.53 14.65 23.17
N ARG A 32 -2.52 15.31 22.03
CA ARG A 32 -1.53 15.08 20.97
C ARG A 32 -0.14 15.62 21.31
N GLU A 33 -0.09 16.75 22.03
CA GLU A 33 1.16 17.33 22.48
C GLU A 33 1.82 16.48 23.55
N GLY A 34 1.10 16.14 24.60
CA GLY A 34 1.62 15.25 25.63
C GLY A 34 1.97 13.86 25.12
N ALA A 35 1.27 13.36 24.09
CA ALA A 35 1.66 12.11 23.43
C ALA A 35 3.02 12.27 22.70
N ALA A 36 3.23 13.35 21.96
CA ALA A 36 4.47 13.62 21.25
C ALA A 36 5.66 13.81 22.24
N GLU A 37 5.44 14.45 23.39
CA GLU A 37 6.40 14.57 24.47
C GLU A 37 6.80 13.20 25.04
N ALA A 38 5.81 12.36 25.38
CA ALA A 38 6.07 11.02 25.90
C ALA A 38 6.91 10.17 24.92
N TYR A 39 6.61 10.24 23.60
CA TYR A 39 7.42 9.56 22.60
C TYR A 39 8.84 10.16 22.51
N SER A 40 8.99 11.48 22.66
CA SER A 40 10.29 12.16 22.61
C SER A 40 11.16 11.78 23.81
N GLU A 41 10.59 11.75 25.02
CA GLU A 41 11.26 11.27 26.23
C GLU A 41 11.69 9.80 26.09
N GLY A 42 10.82 8.96 25.50
CA GLY A 42 11.16 7.57 25.22
C GLY A 42 12.36 7.41 24.31
N LEU A 43 12.41 8.19 23.23
CA LEU A 43 13.52 8.19 22.28
C LEU A 43 14.83 8.72 22.90
N ALA A 44 14.75 9.75 23.75
CA ALA A 44 15.90 10.30 24.45
C ALA A 44 16.46 9.32 25.50
N ASN A 45 15.59 8.70 26.30
CA ASN A 45 15.98 7.88 27.44
C ASN A 45 16.18 6.39 27.11
N GLY A 46 15.46 5.90 26.10
CA GLY A 46 15.54 4.51 25.60
C GLY A 46 16.57 4.31 24.50
N GLY A 47 16.95 5.38 23.81
CA GLY A 47 17.84 5.36 22.65
C GLY A 47 17.10 5.25 21.32
N SER A 48 17.49 6.08 20.38
CA SER A 48 16.91 6.13 19.04
C SER A 48 17.39 5.00 18.12
N ASP A 49 18.44 4.33 18.48
CA ASP A 49 19.13 3.23 17.77
C ASP A 49 18.65 1.82 18.18
N VAL A 50 17.75 1.74 19.16
CA VAL A 50 17.27 0.47 19.71
C VAL A 50 16.09 -0.08 18.90
N PRO A 51 15.94 -1.42 18.79
CA PRO A 51 14.75 -2.03 18.19
C PRO A 51 13.45 -1.48 18.81
N GLY A 52 12.50 -1.07 17.96
CA GLY A 52 11.25 -0.47 18.41
C GLY A 52 11.22 1.07 18.41
N ALA A 53 12.36 1.76 18.28
CA ALA A 53 12.39 3.22 18.13
C ALA A 53 11.61 3.70 16.88
N SER A 54 11.59 2.92 15.79
CA SER A 54 10.80 3.19 14.60
C SER A 54 9.30 3.37 14.90
N LEU A 55 8.76 2.65 15.90
CA LEU A 55 7.37 2.77 16.33
C LEU A 55 7.10 4.13 17.00
N LEU A 56 8.03 4.60 17.84
CA LEU A 56 7.91 5.88 18.53
C LEU A 56 8.02 7.04 17.54
N PHE A 57 8.97 6.99 16.61
CA PHE A 57 9.08 7.96 15.54
C PHE A 57 7.81 8.02 14.69
N CYS A 58 7.27 6.87 14.26
CA CYS A 58 6.04 6.79 13.48
C CYS A 58 4.82 7.35 14.24
N ASN A 59 4.69 7.05 15.54
CA ASN A 59 3.60 7.57 16.37
C ASN A 59 3.74 9.06 16.63
N ARG A 60 4.97 9.56 16.87
CA ARG A 60 5.25 10.99 17.03
C ARG A 60 4.98 11.76 15.74
N ALA A 61 5.32 11.20 14.57
CA ALA A 61 4.95 11.75 13.28
C ALA A 61 3.43 11.94 13.13
N ALA A 62 2.64 10.98 13.61
CA ALA A 62 1.18 11.09 13.61
C ALA A 62 0.68 12.26 14.47
N CYS A 63 1.24 12.44 15.68
CA CYS A 63 0.91 13.55 16.56
C CYS A 63 1.27 14.90 15.92
N LYS A 64 2.49 15.02 15.41
CA LYS A 64 2.98 16.24 14.75
C LYS A 64 2.15 16.61 13.52
N SER A 65 1.82 15.62 12.68
CA SER A 65 0.96 15.84 11.52
C SER A 65 -0.43 16.34 11.91
N ALA A 66 -1.03 15.78 12.98
CA ALA A 66 -2.33 16.20 13.49
C ALA A 66 -2.30 17.60 14.13
N SER A 67 -1.13 18.09 14.53
CA SER A 67 -0.90 19.46 15.05
C SER A 67 -0.42 20.44 13.97
N GLY A 68 -0.46 20.06 12.69
CA GLY A 68 -0.04 20.90 11.56
C GLY A 68 1.48 21.04 11.38
N LYS A 69 2.30 20.35 12.20
CA LYS A 69 3.78 20.38 12.12
C LYS A 69 4.26 19.37 11.07
N HIS A 70 3.99 19.64 9.80
CA HIS A 70 4.16 18.64 8.71
C HIS A 70 5.62 18.37 8.37
N GLU A 71 6.53 19.37 8.46
CA GLU A 71 7.97 19.20 8.28
C GLU A 71 8.55 18.25 9.36
N ASP A 72 8.18 18.48 10.61
CA ASP A 72 8.62 17.65 11.74
C ASP A 72 8.04 16.22 11.64
N ALA A 73 6.80 16.09 11.15
CA ALA A 73 6.19 14.80 10.91
C ALA A 73 6.91 14.03 9.79
N LEU A 74 7.31 14.73 8.72
CA LEU A 74 8.10 14.15 7.63
C LEU A 74 9.48 13.69 8.12
N ALA A 75 10.16 14.48 8.94
CA ALA A 75 11.44 14.11 9.55
C ALA A 75 11.31 12.84 10.38
N ASP A 76 10.31 12.76 11.26
CA ASP A 76 10.06 11.58 12.10
C ASP A 76 9.68 10.33 11.27
N ALA A 77 8.90 10.49 10.21
CA ALA A 77 8.56 9.39 9.31
C ALA A 77 9.82 8.85 8.57
N ASN A 78 10.71 9.72 8.15
CA ASN A 78 11.99 9.31 7.55
C ASN A 78 12.90 8.60 8.58
N GLU A 79 12.95 9.07 9.82
CA GLU A 79 13.67 8.40 10.92
C GLU A 79 13.12 7.01 11.22
N ALA A 80 11.80 6.84 11.16
CA ALA A 80 11.17 5.53 11.30
C ALA A 80 11.56 4.58 10.16
N LEU A 81 11.56 5.08 8.92
CA LEU A 81 11.92 4.30 7.72
C LEU A 81 13.40 3.98 7.64
N ALA A 82 14.28 4.86 8.11
CA ALA A 82 15.72 4.59 8.20
C ALA A 82 16.02 3.37 9.10
N ARG A 83 15.15 3.06 10.08
CA ARG A 83 15.28 1.92 10.99
C ARG A 83 14.51 0.69 10.55
N CYS A 84 13.46 0.88 9.76
CA CYS A 84 12.63 -0.19 9.21
C CYS A 84 12.05 0.27 7.87
N GLU A 85 12.76 -0.03 6.78
CA GLU A 85 12.42 0.42 5.42
C GLU A 85 11.04 -0.08 4.96
N THR A 86 10.64 -1.27 5.40
CA THR A 86 9.37 -1.91 5.04
C THR A 86 8.19 -1.51 5.94
N TYR A 87 8.37 -0.52 6.82
CA TYR A 87 7.32 -0.11 7.76
C TYR A 87 6.23 0.70 7.07
N GLN A 88 5.21 0.03 6.57
CA GLN A 88 4.09 0.62 5.79
C GLN A 88 3.42 1.81 6.47
N LYS A 89 3.21 1.76 7.81
CA LYS A 89 2.63 2.90 8.54
C LYS A 89 3.53 4.14 8.50
N ALA A 90 4.85 3.98 8.57
CA ALA A 90 5.78 5.10 8.45
C ALA A 90 5.79 5.66 7.02
N SER A 91 5.72 4.80 5.99
CA SER A 91 5.55 5.22 4.60
C SER A 91 4.26 6.01 4.40
N LEU A 92 3.15 5.57 5.00
CA LEU A 92 1.89 6.32 4.97
C LEU A 92 2.01 7.69 5.64
N ARG A 93 2.69 7.79 6.81
CA ARG A 93 2.95 9.09 7.47
C ARG A 93 3.80 10.01 6.62
N LYS A 94 4.86 9.47 5.99
CA LYS A 94 5.70 10.21 5.04
C LYS A 94 4.88 10.78 3.88
N ALA A 95 4.10 9.95 3.21
CA ALA A 95 3.28 10.37 2.08
C ALA A 95 2.23 11.42 2.48
N THR A 96 1.58 11.24 3.63
CA THR A 96 0.61 12.21 4.16
C THR A 96 1.26 13.55 4.49
N ALA A 97 2.44 13.55 5.12
CA ALA A 97 3.18 14.77 5.43
C ALA A 97 3.64 15.49 4.15
N LEU A 98 4.15 14.76 3.16
CA LEU A 98 4.53 15.32 1.84
C LEU A 98 3.33 15.96 1.14
N ALA A 99 2.17 15.30 1.13
CA ALA A 99 0.95 15.84 0.55
C ALA A 99 0.49 17.13 1.25
N ALA A 100 0.55 17.17 2.57
CA ALA A 100 0.21 18.35 3.37
C ALA A 100 1.17 19.53 3.12
N LEU A 101 2.43 19.25 2.77
CA LEU A 101 3.44 20.23 2.37
C LEU A 101 3.33 20.66 0.89
N GLY A 102 2.32 20.17 0.15
CA GLY A 102 2.17 20.44 -1.28
C GLY A 102 3.17 19.70 -2.18
N LYS A 103 3.99 18.81 -1.63
CA LYS A 103 4.96 17.99 -2.36
C LYS A 103 4.28 16.78 -3.00
N TYR A 104 3.27 17.05 -3.84
CA TYR A 104 2.39 16.03 -4.39
C TYR A 104 3.11 14.98 -5.26
N ALA A 105 4.17 15.38 -5.98
CA ALA A 105 4.92 14.44 -6.82
C ALA A 105 5.66 13.39 -5.98
N GLU A 106 6.29 13.81 -4.88
CA GLU A 106 6.95 12.89 -3.95
C GLU A 106 5.93 12.02 -3.20
N ALA A 107 4.80 12.61 -2.79
CA ALA A 107 3.71 11.89 -2.14
C ALA A 107 3.10 10.82 -3.06
N ASP A 108 2.87 11.13 -4.35
CA ASP A 108 2.34 10.20 -5.36
C ASP A 108 3.22 8.96 -5.50
N VAL A 109 4.53 9.11 -5.51
CA VAL A 109 5.47 7.97 -5.57
C VAL A 109 5.31 7.06 -4.36
N VAL A 110 5.26 7.62 -3.14
CA VAL A 110 5.14 6.82 -1.92
C VAL A 110 3.76 6.18 -1.80
N PHE A 111 2.69 6.91 -2.10
CA PHE A 111 1.32 6.36 -2.11
C PHE A 111 1.14 5.28 -3.18
N THR A 112 1.76 5.44 -4.36
CA THR A 112 1.70 4.42 -5.43
C THR A 112 2.33 3.11 -4.95
N ARG A 113 3.51 3.17 -4.33
CA ARG A 113 4.17 1.98 -3.78
C ARG A 113 3.32 1.30 -2.69
N LEU A 114 2.74 2.08 -1.78
CA LEU A 114 1.82 1.55 -0.76
C LEU A 114 0.58 0.91 -1.37
N TRP A 115 0.01 1.52 -2.41
CA TRP A 115 -1.15 0.95 -3.11
C TRP A 115 -0.81 -0.33 -3.86
N GLU A 116 0.42 -0.46 -4.38
CA GLU A 116 0.91 -1.72 -4.95
C GLU A 116 0.90 -2.86 -3.93
N ASP A 117 1.23 -2.55 -2.68
CA ASP A 117 1.24 -3.53 -1.59
C ASP A 117 -0.15 -3.78 -1.00
N LEU A 118 -1.06 -2.79 -1.06
CA LEU A 118 -2.39 -2.80 -0.44
C LEU A 118 -3.48 -2.28 -1.42
N PRO A 119 -3.72 -2.94 -2.54
CA PRO A 119 -4.60 -2.43 -3.61
C PRO A 119 -6.07 -2.31 -3.22
N GLY A 120 -6.52 -2.97 -2.14
CA GLY A 120 -7.88 -2.90 -1.62
C GLY A 120 -8.16 -1.77 -0.62
N ASP A 121 -7.13 -1.02 -0.20
CA ASP A 121 -7.30 0.05 0.79
C ASP A 121 -7.90 1.30 0.16
N VAL A 122 -9.21 1.51 0.40
CA VAL A 122 -9.99 2.64 -0.14
C VAL A 122 -9.46 3.98 0.37
N SER A 123 -8.99 4.06 1.62
CA SER A 123 -8.48 5.31 2.20
C SER A 123 -7.16 5.73 1.55
N LEU A 124 -6.32 4.74 1.24
CA LEU A 124 -5.07 4.94 0.53
C LEU A 124 -5.31 5.41 -0.91
N VAL A 125 -6.28 4.79 -1.60
CA VAL A 125 -6.69 5.20 -2.96
C VAL A 125 -7.21 6.64 -2.96
N ALA A 126 -8.02 7.02 -1.98
CA ALA A 126 -8.50 8.40 -1.86
C ALA A 126 -7.35 9.41 -1.72
N SER A 127 -6.35 9.09 -0.88
CA SER A 127 -5.17 9.92 -0.67
C SER A 127 -4.30 10.03 -1.93
N LEU A 128 -4.08 8.91 -2.62
CA LEU A 128 -3.35 8.85 -3.88
C LEU A 128 -4.05 9.67 -4.97
N ASN A 129 -5.37 9.50 -5.10
CA ASN A 129 -6.16 10.25 -6.09
C ASN A 129 -6.20 11.76 -5.78
N GLY A 130 -6.17 12.15 -4.51
CA GLY A 130 -5.99 13.54 -4.12
C GLY A 130 -4.69 14.15 -4.64
N CYS A 131 -3.57 13.45 -4.48
CA CYS A 131 -2.28 13.86 -5.02
C CYS A 131 -2.28 13.88 -6.56
N ARG A 132 -2.85 12.87 -7.20
CA ARG A 132 -2.93 12.77 -8.67
C ARG A 132 -3.81 13.86 -9.28
N ALA A 133 -4.90 14.24 -8.61
CA ALA A 133 -5.72 15.37 -9.03
C ALA A 133 -4.91 16.68 -9.04
N ALA A 134 -4.11 16.94 -8.00
CA ALA A 134 -3.23 18.11 -7.93
C ALA A 134 -2.16 18.10 -9.03
N LEU A 135 -1.69 16.94 -9.44
CA LEU A 135 -0.71 16.73 -10.51
C LEU A 135 -1.33 16.59 -11.91
N LYS A 136 -2.66 16.63 -12.02
CA LYS A 136 -3.38 16.35 -13.27
C LYS A 136 -3.05 14.97 -13.87
N LYS A 137 -2.74 13.99 -13.04
CA LYS A 137 -2.47 12.60 -13.42
C LYS A 137 -3.76 11.77 -13.46
N PRO A 138 -3.79 10.65 -14.22
CA PRO A 138 -4.92 9.71 -14.21
C PRO A 138 -5.23 9.19 -12.81
N GLN A 139 -6.52 9.08 -12.50
CA GLN A 139 -7.00 8.54 -11.22
C GLN A 139 -6.87 7.01 -11.21
N VAL A 140 -6.64 6.44 -10.03
CA VAL A 140 -6.68 4.99 -9.82
C VAL A 140 -8.02 4.57 -9.21
N GLN A 141 -8.48 3.39 -9.53
CA GLN A 141 -9.69 2.82 -8.93
C GLN A 141 -9.31 1.96 -7.73
N ALA A 142 -10.13 2.01 -6.67
CA ALA A 142 -9.94 1.16 -5.51
C ALA A 142 -9.94 -0.32 -5.93
N GLY A 143 -8.92 -1.05 -5.51
CA GLY A 143 -8.79 -2.47 -5.77
C GLY A 143 -8.35 -2.87 -7.18
N CYS A 144 -8.32 -1.96 -8.15
CA CYS A 144 -7.84 -2.23 -9.51
C CYS A 144 -6.75 -1.25 -9.90
N ARG A 145 -5.79 -1.74 -10.68
CA ARG A 145 -4.70 -0.94 -11.23
C ARG A 145 -4.67 -1.06 -12.75
N GLU A 146 -4.57 0.07 -13.44
CA GLU A 146 -4.30 0.07 -14.88
C GLU A 146 -2.81 -0.12 -15.13
N VAL A 147 -2.45 -1.02 -16.05
CA VAL A 147 -1.06 -1.33 -16.42
C VAL A 147 -0.92 -1.22 -17.93
N THR A 148 0.00 -0.34 -18.36
CA THR A 148 0.30 -0.07 -19.77
C THR A 148 1.74 -0.44 -20.15
N GLU A 149 2.62 -0.61 -19.15
CA GLU A 149 4.03 -0.87 -19.37
C GLU A 149 4.37 -2.35 -19.21
N MET A 150 5.02 -2.95 -20.21
CA MET A 150 5.41 -4.37 -20.20
C MET A 150 6.29 -4.73 -18.99
N ALA A 151 7.23 -3.87 -18.62
CA ALA A 151 8.13 -4.12 -17.49
C ALA A 151 7.36 -4.23 -16.16
N GLU A 152 6.35 -3.37 -15.97
CA GLU A 152 5.47 -3.39 -14.82
C GLU A 152 4.57 -4.63 -14.81
N TYR A 153 3.96 -4.95 -15.95
CA TYR A 153 3.15 -6.15 -16.14
C TYR A 153 3.92 -7.41 -15.76
N GLN A 154 5.13 -7.57 -16.31
CA GLN A 154 5.98 -8.72 -16.02
C GLN A 154 6.42 -8.76 -14.55
N ARG A 155 6.74 -7.61 -13.95
CA ARG A 155 7.06 -7.54 -12.53
C ARG A 155 5.91 -8.05 -11.68
N LEU A 156 4.70 -7.52 -11.89
CA LEU A 156 3.51 -7.91 -11.12
C LEU A 156 3.20 -9.40 -11.29
N THR A 157 3.10 -9.88 -12.54
CA THR A 157 2.73 -11.27 -12.82
C THR A 157 3.77 -12.29 -12.39
N LYS A 158 5.06 -11.91 -12.28
CA LYS A 158 6.15 -12.81 -11.86
C LYS A 158 6.45 -12.78 -10.36
N THR A 159 6.19 -11.66 -9.66
CA THR A 159 6.62 -11.49 -8.27
C THR A 159 5.49 -11.54 -7.24
N MET A 160 4.26 -11.22 -7.66
CA MET A 160 3.11 -11.22 -6.74
C MET A 160 2.53 -12.63 -6.56
N LYS A 161 2.03 -12.90 -5.36
CA LYS A 161 1.49 -14.22 -4.98
C LYS A 161 0.24 -14.60 -5.79
N LEU A 162 -0.64 -13.62 -6.05
CA LEU A 162 -1.87 -13.81 -6.82
C LEU A 162 -2.22 -12.55 -7.61
N VAL A 163 -2.35 -12.68 -8.93
CA VAL A 163 -2.71 -11.58 -9.83
C VAL A 163 -3.85 -12.00 -10.73
N PHE A 164 -4.89 -11.17 -10.81
CA PHE A 164 -5.97 -11.26 -11.78
C PHE A 164 -5.82 -10.14 -12.80
N VAL A 165 -5.85 -10.49 -14.07
CA VAL A 165 -5.71 -9.56 -15.19
C VAL A 165 -7.01 -9.50 -15.97
N ASP A 166 -7.54 -8.30 -16.21
CA ASP A 166 -8.67 -8.00 -17.10
C ASP A 166 -8.15 -7.31 -18.37
N PHE A 167 -8.12 -8.04 -19.47
CA PHE A 167 -7.85 -7.47 -20.79
C PHE A 167 -9.12 -6.90 -21.36
N THR A 168 -9.15 -5.58 -21.53
CA THR A 168 -10.31 -4.76 -21.83
C THR A 168 -10.05 -3.80 -22.98
N ALA A 169 -11.09 -3.15 -23.49
CA ALA A 169 -10.99 -2.02 -24.42
C ALA A 169 -12.13 -1.03 -24.17
N THR A 170 -11.88 0.25 -24.44
CA THR A 170 -12.87 1.33 -24.20
C THR A 170 -14.13 1.22 -25.05
N TRP A 171 -14.04 0.65 -26.25
CA TRP A 171 -15.15 0.41 -27.18
C TRP A 171 -15.92 -0.90 -26.92
N CYS A 172 -15.38 -1.79 -26.08
CA CYS A 172 -15.94 -3.11 -25.80
C CYS A 172 -17.17 -3.03 -24.87
N GLY A 173 -18.36 -3.26 -25.40
CA GLY A 173 -19.61 -3.27 -24.63
C GLY A 173 -19.64 -4.32 -23.51
N PRO A 174 -19.32 -5.60 -23.77
CA PRO A 174 -19.25 -6.64 -22.75
C PRO A 174 -18.22 -6.33 -21.63
N CYS A 175 -17.10 -5.67 -21.96
CA CYS A 175 -16.10 -5.25 -20.99
C CYS A 175 -16.67 -4.21 -20.00
N LYS A 176 -17.46 -3.25 -20.50
CA LYS A 176 -18.14 -2.25 -19.67
C LYS A 176 -19.12 -2.88 -18.68
N MET A 177 -19.78 -3.97 -19.07
CA MET A 177 -20.72 -4.68 -18.20
C MET A 177 -20.01 -5.44 -17.06
N ILE A 178 -18.88 -6.10 -17.35
CA ILE A 178 -18.19 -6.92 -16.36
C ILE A 178 -17.17 -6.12 -15.53
N GLY A 179 -16.71 -4.98 -16.01
CA GLY A 179 -15.74 -4.13 -15.33
C GLY A 179 -16.08 -3.78 -13.88
N PRO A 180 -17.34 -3.42 -13.55
CA PRO A 180 -17.78 -3.20 -12.17
C PRO A 180 -17.66 -4.46 -11.29
N VAL A 181 -17.94 -5.65 -11.84
CA VAL A 181 -17.79 -6.93 -11.11
C VAL A 181 -16.32 -7.16 -10.77
N PHE A 182 -15.42 -6.99 -11.75
CA PHE A 182 -13.98 -7.12 -11.53
C PHE A 182 -13.47 -6.15 -10.44
N THR A 183 -13.90 -4.89 -10.50
CA THR A 183 -13.54 -3.87 -9.49
C THR A 183 -14.10 -4.21 -8.10
N SER A 184 -15.33 -4.73 -8.02
CA SER A 184 -15.92 -5.17 -6.76
C SER A 184 -15.16 -6.35 -6.14
N LEU A 185 -14.74 -7.32 -6.97
CA LEU A 185 -13.92 -8.44 -6.52
C LEU A 185 -12.56 -7.98 -5.98
N ALA A 186 -11.94 -7.00 -6.63
CA ALA A 186 -10.70 -6.41 -6.17
C ALA A 186 -10.81 -5.79 -4.76
N THR A 187 -11.94 -5.15 -4.46
CA THR A 187 -12.20 -4.62 -3.11
C THR A 187 -12.49 -5.73 -2.10
N LYS A 188 -13.17 -6.82 -2.54
CA LYS A 188 -13.52 -7.95 -1.68
C LYS A 188 -12.33 -8.83 -1.32
N TYR A 189 -11.32 -8.92 -2.19
CA TYR A 189 -10.16 -9.80 -2.06
C TYR A 189 -8.83 -8.99 -2.05
N PRO A 190 -8.58 -8.18 -1.01
CA PRO A 190 -7.52 -7.17 -0.98
C PRO A 190 -6.10 -7.74 -0.92
N ALA A 191 -5.90 -9.02 -0.61
CA ALA A 191 -4.59 -9.66 -0.64
C ALA A 191 -4.18 -10.16 -2.03
N ALA A 192 -5.07 -10.04 -3.05
CA ALA A 192 -4.77 -10.32 -4.44
C ALA A 192 -4.63 -9.03 -5.25
N HIS A 193 -3.80 -9.05 -6.28
CA HIS A 193 -3.61 -7.94 -7.20
C HIS A 193 -4.58 -8.05 -8.38
N PHE A 194 -5.34 -6.99 -8.62
CA PHE A 194 -6.25 -6.88 -9.76
C PHE A 194 -5.74 -5.81 -10.70
N ILE A 195 -5.39 -6.18 -11.93
CA ILE A 195 -4.87 -5.25 -12.93
C ILE A 195 -5.75 -5.26 -14.18
N LYS A 196 -5.90 -4.08 -14.77
CA LYS A 196 -6.57 -3.89 -16.07
C LYS A 196 -5.54 -3.54 -17.12
N VAL A 197 -5.67 -4.14 -18.26
CA VAL A 197 -4.84 -3.89 -19.45
C VAL A 197 -5.76 -3.49 -20.59
N ASP A 198 -5.73 -2.22 -20.99
CA ASP A 198 -6.40 -1.78 -22.22
C ASP A 198 -5.56 -2.25 -23.40
N VAL A 199 -6.16 -3.11 -24.24
CA VAL A 199 -5.44 -3.75 -25.36
C VAL A 199 -5.02 -2.77 -26.45
N ASP A 200 -5.67 -1.61 -26.54
CA ASP A 200 -5.31 -0.57 -27.49
C ASP A 200 -4.16 0.30 -26.97
N ALA A 201 -4.12 0.54 -25.65
CA ALA A 201 -3.07 1.32 -25.00
C ALA A 201 -1.80 0.49 -24.73
N ALA A 202 -1.93 -0.83 -24.54
CA ALA A 202 -0.85 -1.76 -24.20
C ALA A 202 -0.79 -2.93 -25.19
N GLN A 203 -0.60 -2.63 -26.46
CA GLN A 203 -0.60 -3.61 -27.55
C GLN A 203 0.51 -4.66 -27.42
N ASP A 204 1.64 -4.29 -26.86
CA ASP A 204 2.77 -5.20 -26.60
C ASP A 204 2.41 -6.25 -25.52
N ILE A 205 1.69 -5.86 -24.46
CA ILE A 205 1.19 -6.78 -23.43
C ILE A 205 0.10 -7.69 -24.03
N ALA A 206 -0.86 -7.11 -24.77
CA ALA A 206 -1.93 -7.88 -25.41
C ALA A 206 -1.37 -8.91 -26.41
N GLY A 207 -0.35 -8.53 -27.19
CA GLY A 207 0.36 -9.41 -28.10
C GLY A 207 1.17 -10.51 -27.40
N TYR A 208 1.88 -10.16 -26.33
CA TYR A 208 2.61 -11.11 -25.47
C TYR A 208 1.68 -12.19 -24.89
N GLU A 209 0.50 -11.77 -24.43
CA GLU A 209 -0.53 -12.64 -23.84
C GLU A 209 -1.40 -13.35 -24.89
N ARG A 210 -1.24 -13.02 -26.16
CA ARG A 210 -2.00 -13.54 -27.31
C ARG A 210 -3.52 -13.34 -27.14
N VAL A 211 -3.91 -12.15 -26.66
CA VAL A 211 -5.32 -11.82 -26.47
C VAL A 211 -5.99 -11.63 -27.84
N SER A 212 -7.00 -12.45 -28.14
CA SER A 212 -7.73 -12.43 -29.41
C SER A 212 -9.18 -11.99 -29.29
N SER A 213 -9.70 -11.87 -28.07
CA SER A 213 -11.08 -11.45 -27.80
C SER A 213 -11.16 -10.73 -26.44
N MET A 214 -12.13 -9.79 -26.30
CA MET A 214 -12.36 -9.06 -25.06
C MET A 214 -13.80 -9.24 -24.57
N PRO A 215 -14.02 -9.27 -23.23
CA PRO A 215 -12.96 -9.31 -22.19
C PRO A 215 -12.28 -10.69 -22.15
N THR A 216 -11.00 -10.70 -21.83
CA THR A 216 -10.25 -11.91 -21.49
C THR A 216 -9.62 -11.72 -20.11
N PHE A 217 -9.75 -12.75 -19.27
CA PHE A 217 -9.20 -12.76 -17.92
C PHE A 217 -8.08 -13.77 -17.80
N ALA A 218 -6.96 -13.38 -17.17
CA ALA A 218 -5.87 -14.29 -16.85
C ALA A 218 -5.60 -14.28 -15.34
N VAL A 219 -5.22 -15.43 -14.82
CA VAL A 219 -4.83 -15.63 -13.41
C VAL A 219 -3.38 -16.04 -13.35
N TYR A 220 -2.62 -15.32 -12.53
CA TYR A 220 -1.25 -15.65 -12.20
C TYR A 220 -1.15 -16.01 -10.73
N CYS A 221 -0.57 -17.16 -10.45
CA CYS A 221 -0.38 -17.70 -9.12
C CYS A 221 1.10 -18.00 -8.93
N GLU A 222 1.73 -17.39 -7.93
CA GLU A 222 3.15 -17.59 -7.60
C GLU A 222 4.08 -17.43 -8.82
N GLY A 223 3.83 -16.40 -9.63
CA GLY A 223 4.63 -16.07 -10.80
C GLY A 223 4.35 -16.91 -12.05
N ARG A 224 3.35 -17.79 -12.03
CA ARG A 224 2.97 -18.66 -13.17
C ARG A 224 1.55 -18.39 -13.62
N LYS A 225 1.33 -18.37 -14.92
CA LYS A 225 0.00 -18.28 -15.51
C LYS A 225 -0.76 -19.58 -15.23
N ALA A 226 -1.81 -19.50 -14.42
CA ALA A 226 -2.57 -20.64 -13.94
C ALA A 226 -3.82 -20.91 -14.80
N GLU A 227 -4.55 -19.87 -15.20
CA GLU A 227 -5.79 -20.03 -15.96
C GLU A 227 -6.05 -18.79 -16.81
N THR A 228 -6.77 -18.98 -17.92
CA THR A 228 -7.25 -17.89 -18.79
C THR A 228 -8.65 -18.25 -19.30
N PHE A 229 -9.55 -17.27 -19.35
CA PHE A 229 -10.83 -17.43 -20.01
C PHE A 229 -11.29 -16.12 -20.68
N SER A 230 -12.11 -16.22 -21.72
CA SER A 230 -12.69 -15.08 -22.42
C SER A 230 -14.20 -15.05 -22.23
N GLY A 231 -14.76 -13.84 -22.31
CA GLY A 231 -16.20 -13.59 -22.21
C GLY A 231 -16.61 -12.94 -20.88
N ALA A 232 -17.73 -12.22 -20.91
CA ALA A 232 -18.23 -11.42 -19.78
C ALA A 232 -19.11 -12.24 -18.83
N ASP A 233 -18.57 -13.34 -18.29
CA ASP A 233 -19.24 -14.20 -17.31
C ASP A 233 -18.81 -13.82 -15.88
N GLY A 234 -19.63 -13.02 -15.20
CA GLY A 234 -19.37 -12.54 -13.83
C GLY A 234 -19.41 -13.64 -12.78
N ASN A 235 -20.21 -14.72 -13.00
CA ASN A 235 -20.28 -15.85 -12.07
C ASN A 235 -18.99 -16.67 -12.15
N ARG A 236 -18.55 -16.99 -13.37
CA ARG A 236 -17.29 -17.69 -13.59
C ARG A 236 -16.10 -16.90 -13.02
N LEU A 237 -16.06 -15.58 -13.27
CA LEU A 237 -15.03 -14.70 -12.73
C LEU A 237 -15.01 -14.74 -11.20
N SER A 238 -16.17 -14.64 -10.56
CA SER A 238 -16.29 -14.66 -9.09
C SER A 238 -15.84 -15.99 -8.50
N GLN A 239 -16.23 -17.10 -9.12
CA GLN A 239 -15.82 -18.46 -8.71
C GLN A 239 -14.31 -18.66 -8.86
N LEU A 240 -13.74 -18.17 -9.96
CA LEU A 240 -12.31 -18.23 -10.23
C LEU A 240 -11.50 -17.47 -9.18
N VAL A 241 -11.92 -16.26 -8.86
CA VAL A 241 -11.26 -15.44 -7.83
C VAL A 241 -11.32 -16.14 -6.46
N ALA A 242 -12.50 -16.62 -6.05
CA ALA A 242 -12.66 -17.31 -4.78
C ALA A 242 -11.81 -18.60 -4.72
N LYS A 243 -11.76 -19.38 -5.79
CA LYS A 243 -10.96 -20.61 -5.92
C LYS A 243 -9.49 -20.36 -5.63
N TYR A 244 -8.86 -19.41 -6.37
CA TYR A 244 -7.43 -19.15 -6.23
C TYR A 244 -7.08 -18.42 -4.93
N TYR A 245 -7.94 -17.53 -4.46
CA TYR A 245 -7.74 -16.85 -3.18
C TYR A 245 -7.70 -17.83 -2.01
N SER A 246 -8.70 -18.76 -1.95
CA SER A 246 -8.77 -19.77 -0.91
C SER A 246 -7.63 -20.80 -1.01
N SER A 247 -7.22 -21.19 -2.23
CA SER A 247 -6.14 -22.18 -2.43
C SER A 247 -4.78 -21.71 -1.91
N LEU A 248 -4.57 -20.39 -1.79
CA LEU A 248 -3.34 -19.79 -1.29
C LEU A 248 -3.41 -19.38 0.20
N GLY A 249 -4.55 -19.63 0.87
CA GLY A 249 -4.76 -19.25 2.26
C GLY A 249 -4.75 -17.74 2.48
N LEU A 250 -5.29 -16.98 1.53
CA LEU A 250 -5.36 -15.51 1.56
C LEU A 250 -6.67 -15.03 2.16
#